data_e097eef796aedc9d952f00ece32756b1
#
_entry.id   e097eef796aedc9d952f00ece32756b1
#
_cell.length_a   1.000
_cell.length_b   1.000
_cell.length_c   1.000
_cell.angle_alpha   90.00
_cell.angle_beta   90.00
_cell.angle_gamma   90.00
#
_symmetry.space_group_name_H-M   'P 1'
#
loop_
_entity.id
_entity.type
_entity.pdbx_description
1 polymer ?
#
loop_
_entity_poly.entity_id
_entity_poly.type
_entity_poly.pdbx_seq_one_letter_code
_entity_poly.pdbx_strand_id
1 'polypeptide(L)' 'LALRCLPGAYKKDSPIKLGTAGQFTLATSDTDSVIGYSQDEYTIAASTTDFIRVRMRVGTVAAAGA' A
#
# COMPACT_ATOMS: atom_id res chain seq x y z
N LEU A 1 -10.78 2.32 -5.26
CA LEU A 1 -11.02 1.20 -4.36
C LEU A 1 -10.37 1.46 -3.01
N ALA A 2 -11.11 1.31 -1.94
CA ALA A 2 -10.61 1.49 -0.59
C ALA A 2 -10.22 0.14 0.01
N LEU A 3 -8.97 0.02 0.47
CA LEU A 3 -8.46 -1.21 1.06
C LEU A 3 -8.08 -0.95 2.51
N ARG A 4 -8.35 -1.94 3.38
CA ARG A 4 -7.96 -1.85 4.78
C ARG A 4 -6.45 -2.08 4.86
N CYS A 5 -5.74 -1.10 5.41
CA CYS A 5 -4.28 -1.10 5.47
C CYS A 5 -3.76 -1.16 6.90
N LEU A 6 -2.59 -1.79 7.05
CA LEU A 6 -1.86 -1.89 8.32
C LEU A 6 -1.22 -0.54 8.66
N PRO A 7 -0.80 -0.34 9.93
CA PRO A 7 -0.15 0.91 10.34
C PRO A 7 1.04 1.26 9.45
N GLY A 8 1.20 2.55 9.17
CA GLY A 8 2.31 3.05 8.37
C GLY A 8 2.01 4.42 7.80
N ALA A 9 3.02 5.04 7.23
CA ALA A 9 2.91 6.34 6.58
C ALA A 9 2.71 6.14 5.09
N TYR A 10 1.47 6.28 4.64
CA TYR A 10 1.09 6.14 3.23
C TYR A 10 1.13 7.50 2.57
N LYS A 11 1.83 7.58 1.45
CA LYS A 11 1.92 8.80 0.66
C LYS A 11 1.27 8.58 -0.70
N LYS A 12 0.93 9.66 -1.37
CA LYS A 12 0.38 9.58 -2.71
C LYS A 12 1.36 8.82 -3.62
N ASP A 13 0.83 7.88 -4.37
CA ASP A 13 1.57 7.00 -5.28
C ASP A 13 2.49 5.99 -4.57
N SER A 14 2.32 5.78 -3.26
CA SER A 14 3.04 4.71 -2.57
C SER A 14 2.57 3.34 -3.05
N PRO A 15 3.50 2.42 -3.35
CA PRO A 15 3.13 1.06 -3.76
C PRO A 15 2.55 0.28 -2.58
N ILE A 16 1.51 -0.49 -2.85
CA ILE A 16 0.76 -1.24 -1.85
C ILE A 16 0.82 -2.73 -2.20
N LYS A 17 1.07 -3.56 -1.20
CA LYS A 17 1.08 -5.02 -1.34
C LYS A 17 0.14 -5.66 -0.33
N LEU A 18 -0.17 -6.94 -0.56
CA LEU A 18 -0.91 -7.73 0.42
C LEU A 18 -0.01 -8.01 1.63
N GLY A 19 -0.48 -7.63 2.79
CA GLY A 19 0.20 -7.89 4.06
C GLY A 19 -0.37 -9.12 4.76
N THR A 20 -0.28 -9.13 6.09
CA THR A 20 -0.79 -10.24 6.90
C THR A 20 -2.29 -10.10 7.16
N ALA A 21 -2.94 -11.22 7.48
CA ALA A 21 -4.35 -11.27 7.88
C ALA A 21 -5.32 -10.63 6.86
N GLY A 22 -4.98 -10.71 5.57
CA GLY A 22 -5.82 -10.14 4.51
C GLY A 22 -5.83 -8.62 4.44
N GLN A 23 -4.95 -7.97 5.18
CA GLN A 23 -4.81 -6.51 5.16
C GLN A 23 -3.64 -6.10 4.28
N PHE A 24 -3.61 -4.85 3.86
CA PHE A 24 -2.63 -4.36 2.90
C PHE A 24 -1.61 -3.44 3.60
N THR A 25 -0.42 -3.33 3.02
CA THR A 25 0.66 -2.52 3.59
C THR A 25 1.53 -1.94 2.48
N LEU A 26 2.47 -1.08 2.86
CA LEU A 26 3.43 -0.53 1.90
C LEU A 26 4.36 -1.63 1.39
N ALA A 27 4.59 -1.63 0.08
CA ALA A 27 5.59 -2.47 -0.54
C ALA A 27 6.94 -1.79 -0.41
N THR A 28 7.91 -2.47 0.20
CA THR A 28 9.22 -1.88 0.51
C THR A 28 10.38 -2.54 -0.21
N SER A 29 10.18 -3.75 -0.73
CA SER A 29 11.20 -4.49 -1.47
C SER A 29 10.92 -4.43 -2.96
N ASP A 30 11.97 -4.34 -3.78
CA ASP A 30 11.84 -4.33 -5.22
C ASP A 30 11.33 -5.67 -5.78
N THR A 31 11.30 -6.71 -4.96
CA THR A 31 10.74 -8.01 -5.33
C THR A 31 9.29 -8.18 -4.88
N ASP A 32 8.74 -7.22 -4.13
CA ASP A 32 7.35 -7.29 -3.67
C ASP A 32 6.38 -7.19 -4.85
N SER A 33 5.33 -7.98 -4.79
CA SER A 33 4.23 -7.88 -5.75
C SER A 33 3.33 -6.72 -5.34
N VAL A 34 3.25 -5.72 -6.18
CA VAL A 34 2.42 -4.54 -5.96
C VAL A 34 1.05 -4.78 -6.57
N ILE A 35 -0.01 -4.52 -5.79
CA ILE A 35 -1.38 -4.64 -6.29
C ILE A 35 -1.94 -3.29 -6.75
N GLY A 36 -1.36 -2.19 -6.28
CA GLY A 36 -1.82 -0.87 -6.65
C GLY A 36 -1.02 0.21 -5.94
N TYR A 37 -1.46 1.45 -6.09
CA TYR A 37 -0.77 2.63 -5.56
C TYR A 37 -1.73 3.47 -4.74
N SER A 38 -1.28 3.96 -3.59
CA SER A 38 -2.07 4.83 -2.74
C SER A 38 -2.47 6.11 -3.47
N GLN A 39 -3.72 6.50 -3.35
CA GLN A 39 -4.20 7.78 -3.87
C GLN A 39 -4.28 8.84 -2.77
N ASP A 40 -4.09 8.44 -1.53
CA ASP A 40 -4.17 9.33 -0.38
C ASP A 40 -2.82 9.46 0.30
N GLU A 41 -2.61 10.61 0.94
CA GLU A 41 -1.52 10.80 1.87
C GLU A 41 -2.11 10.74 3.27
N TYR A 42 -1.78 9.67 4.02
CA TYR A 42 -2.38 9.44 5.31
C TYR A 42 -1.51 8.50 6.14
N THR A 43 -1.34 8.80 7.42
CA THR A 43 -0.59 7.96 8.34
C THR A 43 -1.55 7.21 9.24
N ILE A 44 -1.45 5.88 9.22
CA ILE A 44 -2.23 5.02 10.11
C ILE A 44 -1.40 4.77 11.37
N ALA A 45 -1.97 5.12 12.52
CA ALA A 45 -1.29 5.00 13.80
C ALA A 45 -1.02 3.54 14.16
N ALA A 46 0.05 3.30 14.92
CA ALA A 46 0.39 1.97 15.39
C ALA A 46 -0.79 1.33 16.13
N SER A 47 -0.96 0.03 15.96
CA SER A 47 -2.02 -0.78 16.57
C SER A 47 -3.43 -0.45 16.07
N THR A 48 -3.54 0.28 14.97
CA THR A 48 -4.83 0.53 14.31
C THR A 48 -4.76 0.12 12.86
N THR A 49 -5.93 0.03 12.22
CA THR A 49 -6.03 -0.15 10.78
C THR A 49 -7.04 0.87 10.24
N ASP A 50 -6.90 1.22 8.99
CA ASP A 50 -7.81 2.17 8.35
C ASP A 50 -7.85 1.92 6.85
N PHE A 51 -8.77 2.58 6.17
CA PHE A 51 -8.91 2.43 4.72
C PHE A 51 -8.12 3.49 3.99
N ILE A 52 -7.39 3.04 2.96
CA ILE A 52 -6.66 3.91 2.05
C ILE A 52 -7.23 3.71 0.65
N ARG A 53 -7.48 4.79 -0.06
CA ARG A 53 -7.90 4.69 -1.46
C ARG A 53 -6.71 4.27 -2.30
N VAL A 54 -6.89 3.23 -3.09
CA VAL A 54 -5.81 2.63 -3.87
C VAL A 54 -6.24 2.52 -5.33
N ARG A 55 -5.35 2.95 -6.22
CA ARG A 55 -5.52 2.70 -7.66
C ARG A 55 -4.93 1.32 -7.94
N MET A 56 -5.76 0.40 -8.41
CA MET A 56 -5.34 -0.96 -8.68
C MET A 56 -4.44 -0.98 -9.91
N ARG A 57 -3.22 -1.49 -9.73
CA ARG A 57 -2.26 -1.65 -10.80
C ARG A 57 -1.21 -2.68 -10.37
N VAL A 58 -1.27 -3.86 -10.96
CA VAL A 58 -0.36 -4.96 -10.62
C VAL A 58 1.02 -4.69 -11.19
N GLY A 59 2.06 -5.01 -10.41
CA GLY A 59 3.44 -4.84 -10.84
C GLY A 59 4.41 -5.18 -9.73
N THR A 60 5.60 -4.62 -9.81
CA THR A 60 6.62 -4.71 -8.76
C THR A 60 7.04 -3.32 -8.36
N VAL A 61 7.68 -3.19 -7.19
CA VAL A 61 8.14 -1.89 -6.69
C VAL A 61 9.12 -1.26 -7.67
N ALA A 62 10.04 -2.05 -8.22
CA ALA A 62 11.02 -1.53 -9.18
C ALA A 62 10.35 -0.96 -10.43
N ALA A 63 9.37 -1.67 -10.98
CA ALA A 63 8.62 -1.18 -12.12
C ALA A 63 7.77 0.04 -11.75
N ALA A 64 7.26 0.07 -10.53
CA ALA A 64 6.43 1.14 -10.03
C ALA A 64 7.23 2.43 -9.80
N GLY A 65 8.46 2.29 -9.34
CA GLY A 65 9.31 3.43 -9.05
C GLY A 65 10.00 4.03 -10.27
N ALA A 66 9.81 3.43 -11.41
CA ALA A 66 10.46 3.87 -12.64
C ALA A 66 9.81 5.14 -13.20
#